data_65297fcb6d2f092dc4ac5ddecacda1d8
#
_entry.id   65297fcb6d2f092dc4ac5ddecacda1d8
#
_cell.length_a   1.000
_cell.length_b   1.000
_cell.length_c   1.000
_cell.angle_alpha   90.00
_cell.angle_beta   90.00
_cell.angle_gamma   90.00
#
_symmetry.space_group_name_H-M   'P 1'
#
loop_
_entity.id
_entity.type
_entity.pdbx_description
1 polymer ?
#
loop_
_entity_poly.entity_id
_entity_poly.type
_entity_poly.pdbx_seq_one_letter_code
_entity_poly.pdbx_strand_id
1 'polypeptide(L)'
;MPIEFVATSRLPTAFGEFKITVFQDPQTGEEHVALSKGLETPPEGPVLVRIHSECLTGDAFASLKCDCGPQLQATQKLINEAGQGVILYLRQEGRGIGLTNKIRAYALQDQGHDTVDANLMLNLPADARRYDMCNIMLDHLQIKEVLLITNNPLKIKALTDLGIQVVDRVPLTVGLNPFNEQYLKTKHERMSHMYDKDDF
;
A
#
# COMPACT_ATOMS: atom_id res chain seq x y z
N MET A 1 -2.90 21.90 -2.49
CA MET A 1 -4.31 21.78 -2.03
C MET A 1 -4.58 20.33 -1.68
N PRO A 2 -5.56 20.02 -0.84
CA PRO A 2 -5.92 18.64 -0.56
C PRO A 2 -6.46 17.95 -1.82
N ILE A 3 -6.37 16.61 -1.87
CA ILE A 3 -7.02 15.82 -2.92
C ILE A 3 -8.55 15.97 -2.81
N GLU A 4 -9.25 15.83 -3.94
CA GLU A 4 -10.68 16.01 -4.04
C GLU A 4 -11.38 14.71 -4.48
N PHE A 5 -12.55 14.44 -3.94
CA PHE A 5 -13.42 13.36 -4.40
C PHE A 5 -13.87 13.61 -5.84
N VAL A 6 -13.80 12.56 -6.67
CA VAL A 6 -14.25 12.64 -8.08
C VAL A 6 -15.53 11.83 -8.29
N ALA A 7 -15.48 10.53 -8.03
CA ALA A 7 -16.62 9.63 -8.29
C ALA A 7 -16.48 8.32 -7.53
N THR A 8 -17.62 7.65 -7.34
CA THR A 8 -17.68 6.28 -6.81
C THR A 8 -18.50 5.40 -7.76
N SER A 9 -18.06 4.15 -7.97
CA SER A 9 -18.77 3.13 -8.73
C SER A 9 -18.68 1.77 -8.07
N ARG A 10 -19.55 0.83 -8.46
CA ARG A 10 -19.42 -0.59 -8.11
C ARG A 10 -18.32 -1.20 -8.95
N LEU A 11 -17.56 -2.10 -8.34
CA LEU A 11 -16.50 -2.85 -9.00
C LEU A 11 -16.57 -4.34 -8.63
N PRO A 12 -17.19 -5.19 -9.43
CA PRO A 12 -17.09 -6.63 -9.30
C PRO A 12 -15.64 -7.07 -9.58
N THR A 13 -15.07 -7.87 -8.68
CA THR A 13 -13.71 -8.41 -8.81
C THR A 13 -13.72 -9.93 -8.63
N ALA A 14 -12.62 -10.60 -8.96
CA ALA A 14 -12.44 -12.02 -8.68
C ALA A 14 -12.45 -12.34 -7.16
N PHE A 15 -12.32 -11.33 -6.31
CA PHE A 15 -12.27 -11.47 -4.84
C PHE A 15 -13.57 -11.02 -4.16
N GLY A 16 -14.57 -10.61 -4.91
CA GLY A 16 -15.86 -10.12 -4.43
C GLY A 16 -16.26 -8.78 -5.04
N GLU A 17 -17.42 -8.28 -4.64
CA GLU A 17 -17.90 -6.96 -5.06
C GLU A 17 -17.41 -5.89 -4.11
N PHE A 18 -16.82 -4.84 -4.65
CA PHE A 18 -16.32 -3.66 -3.94
C PHE A 18 -16.95 -2.39 -4.52
N LYS A 19 -16.75 -1.26 -3.84
CA LYS A 19 -16.88 0.08 -4.39
C LYS A 19 -15.51 0.64 -4.67
N ILE A 20 -15.33 1.25 -5.84
CA ILE A 20 -14.15 2.00 -6.22
C ILE A 20 -14.47 3.49 -6.15
N THR A 21 -13.71 4.23 -5.35
CA THR A 21 -13.81 5.69 -5.21
C THR A 21 -12.51 6.32 -5.65
N VAL A 22 -12.58 7.31 -6.55
CA VAL A 22 -11.43 8.03 -7.06
C VAL A 22 -11.33 9.39 -6.39
N PHE A 23 -10.12 9.76 -6.01
CA PHE A 23 -9.72 11.07 -5.52
C PHE A 23 -8.61 11.60 -6.42
N GLN A 24 -8.61 12.89 -6.70
CA GLN A 24 -7.60 13.52 -7.55
C GLN A 24 -6.96 14.72 -6.87
N ASP A 25 -5.66 14.83 -7.00
CA ASP A 25 -4.93 16.05 -6.66
C ASP A 25 -5.14 17.08 -7.79
N PRO A 26 -5.82 18.21 -7.54
CA PRO A 26 -6.12 19.19 -8.58
C PRO A 26 -4.90 19.94 -9.10
N GLN A 27 -3.76 19.88 -8.41
CA GLN A 27 -2.52 20.53 -8.82
C GLN A 27 -1.67 19.65 -9.72
N THR A 28 -1.55 18.36 -9.37
CA THR A 28 -0.69 17.41 -10.10
C THR A 28 -1.45 16.56 -11.09
N GLY A 29 -2.78 16.44 -10.91
CA GLY A 29 -3.63 15.51 -11.65
C GLY A 29 -3.45 14.05 -11.18
N GLU A 30 -2.71 13.82 -10.11
CA GLU A 30 -2.48 12.47 -9.58
C GLU A 30 -3.77 11.90 -8.99
N GLU A 31 -4.07 10.65 -9.34
CA GLU A 31 -5.30 9.97 -8.91
C GLU A 31 -4.99 8.92 -7.85
N HIS A 32 -5.74 8.93 -6.77
CA HIS A 32 -5.69 7.88 -5.75
C HIS A 32 -7.03 7.15 -5.66
N VAL A 33 -7.01 5.90 -5.22
CA VAL A 33 -8.20 5.05 -5.23
C VAL A 33 -8.46 4.48 -3.83
N ALA A 34 -9.73 4.53 -3.39
CA ALA A 34 -10.22 3.72 -2.29
C ALA A 34 -11.07 2.57 -2.84
N LEU A 35 -10.64 1.33 -2.57
CA LEU A 35 -11.41 0.14 -2.87
C LEU A 35 -12.06 -0.36 -1.58
N SER A 36 -13.36 -0.13 -1.41
CA SER A 36 -14.08 -0.31 -0.14
C SER A 36 -15.19 -1.36 -0.24
N LYS A 37 -15.52 -1.96 0.91
CA LYS A 37 -16.64 -2.89 1.09
C LYS A 37 -17.30 -2.67 2.43
N GLY A 38 -18.65 -2.78 2.49
CA GLY A 38 -19.42 -2.70 3.73
C GLY A 38 -19.35 -1.34 4.43
N LEU A 39 -19.17 -0.25 3.67
CA LEU A 39 -19.08 1.14 4.15
C LEU A 39 -20.18 2.01 3.55
N GLU A 40 -21.37 1.45 3.37
CA GLU A 40 -22.57 2.20 2.91
C GLU A 40 -23.14 3.09 4.00
N THR A 41 -22.85 2.77 5.24
CA THR A 41 -23.17 3.55 6.44
C THR A 41 -21.89 3.78 7.25
N PRO A 42 -21.83 4.81 8.08
CA PRO A 42 -20.69 5.03 8.98
C PRO A 42 -20.39 3.78 9.80
N PRO A 43 -19.13 3.34 9.89
CA PRO A 43 -18.78 2.17 10.69
C PRO A 43 -18.98 2.45 12.19
N GLU A 44 -19.45 1.45 12.94
CA GLU A 44 -19.65 1.53 14.39
C GLU A 44 -18.37 1.25 15.21
N GLY A 45 -17.27 0.87 14.55
CA GLY A 45 -16.01 0.50 15.20
C GLY A 45 -14.83 0.50 14.26
N PRO A 46 -13.69 -0.09 14.68
CA PRO A 46 -12.46 -0.11 13.88
C PRO A 46 -12.65 -0.85 12.55
N VAL A 47 -12.16 -0.28 11.47
CA VAL A 47 -12.25 -0.79 10.11
C VAL A 47 -10.92 -1.38 9.66
N LEU A 48 -10.95 -2.51 8.95
CA LEU A 48 -9.77 -3.05 8.27
C LEU A 48 -9.32 -2.08 7.17
N VAL A 49 -8.10 -1.56 7.30
CA VAL A 49 -7.52 -0.60 6.35
C VAL A 49 -6.17 -1.10 5.86
N ARG A 50 -5.98 -1.10 4.55
CA ARG A 50 -4.67 -1.30 3.92
C ARG A 50 -4.26 -0.05 3.16
N ILE A 51 -3.09 0.49 3.45
CA ILE A 51 -2.44 1.46 2.56
C ILE A 51 -1.56 0.67 1.59
N HIS A 52 -1.92 0.66 0.32
CA HIS A 52 -1.17 0.00 -0.75
C HIS A 52 -0.57 1.06 -1.67
N SER A 53 0.77 1.16 -1.70
CA SER A 53 1.45 1.99 -2.70
C SER A 53 1.55 1.20 -3.99
N GLU A 54 1.16 1.82 -5.10
CA GLU A 54 1.17 1.23 -6.44
C GLU A 54 2.49 0.51 -6.75
N CYS A 55 2.37 -0.63 -7.37
CA CYS A 55 3.48 -1.40 -7.89
C CYS A 55 3.05 -2.09 -9.19
N LEU A 56 3.15 -1.39 -10.32
CA LEU A 56 2.70 -1.88 -11.62
C LEU A 56 3.21 -3.30 -11.93
N THR A 57 4.48 -3.55 -11.64
CA THR A 57 5.09 -4.85 -11.92
C THR A 57 4.51 -5.98 -11.07
N GLY A 58 4.24 -5.73 -9.78
CA GLY A 58 3.64 -6.72 -8.89
C GLY A 58 2.14 -6.83 -9.05
N ASP A 59 1.45 -5.69 -9.09
CA ASP A 59 -0.02 -5.62 -9.05
C ASP A 59 -0.65 -6.07 -10.38
N ALA A 60 -0.03 -5.70 -11.53
CA ALA A 60 -0.58 -5.97 -12.86
C ALA A 60 0.17 -7.08 -13.63
N PHE A 61 1.50 -7.19 -13.48
CA PHE A 61 2.31 -8.13 -14.27
C PHE A 61 2.74 -9.37 -13.49
N ALA A 62 2.26 -9.55 -12.26
CA ALA A 62 2.56 -10.71 -11.41
C ALA A 62 4.08 -10.94 -11.23
N SER A 63 4.87 -9.85 -11.11
CA SER A 63 6.31 -9.92 -10.90
C SER A 63 6.66 -10.67 -9.62
N LEU A 64 7.59 -11.60 -9.72
CA LEU A 64 8.13 -12.34 -8.58
C LEU A 64 9.23 -11.57 -7.82
N LYS A 65 9.70 -10.43 -8.33
CA LYS A 65 10.72 -9.59 -7.66
C LYS A 65 10.20 -8.89 -6.40
N CYS A 66 8.89 -8.91 -6.14
CA CYS A 66 8.27 -8.31 -4.95
C CYS A 66 7.05 -9.11 -4.47
N ASP A 67 6.53 -8.75 -3.33
CA ASP A 67 5.34 -9.32 -2.68
C ASP A 67 4.06 -8.48 -2.88
N CYS A 68 4.10 -7.41 -3.69
CA CYS A 68 3.01 -6.43 -3.82
C CYS A 68 1.72 -7.04 -4.36
N GLY A 69 1.76 -7.75 -5.48
CA GLY A 69 0.59 -8.38 -6.07
C GLY A 69 -0.09 -9.39 -5.13
N PRO A 70 0.64 -10.37 -4.57
CA PRO A 70 0.10 -11.26 -3.54
C PRO A 70 -0.51 -10.53 -2.34
N GLN A 71 0.12 -9.44 -1.85
CA GLN A 71 -0.43 -8.64 -0.75
C GLN A 71 -1.74 -7.95 -1.14
N LEU A 72 -1.84 -7.40 -2.35
CA LEU A 72 -3.07 -6.76 -2.83
C LEU A 72 -4.22 -7.77 -2.91
N GLN A 73 -3.96 -8.94 -3.48
CA GLN A 73 -4.93 -10.03 -3.60
C GLN A 73 -5.38 -10.58 -2.25
N ALA A 74 -4.42 -10.85 -1.35
CA ALA A 74 -4.72 -11.34 -0.01
C ALA A 74 -5.54 -10.34 0.80
N THR A 75 -5.25 -9.03 0.65
CA THR A 75 -6.03 -7.98 1.32
C THR A 75 -7.46 -7.92 0.80
N GLN A 76 -7.68 -8.03 -0.51
CA GLN A 76 -9.04 -8.07 -1.08
C GLN A 76 -9.83 -9.27 -0.53
N LYS A 77 -9.21 -10.46 -0.45
CA LYS A 77 -9.85 -11.65 0.14
C LYS A 77 -10.21 -11.41 1.61
N LEU A 78 -9.26 -10.92 2.41
CA LEU A 78 -9.45 -10.66 3.84
C LEU A 78 -10.60 -9.68 4.08
N ILE A 79 -10.65 -8.57 3.35
CA ILE A 79 -11.73 -7.59 3.45
C ILE A 79 -13.06 -8.19 2.99
N ASN A 80 -13.05 -9.01 1.92
CA ASN A 80 -14.27 -9.65 1.45
C ASN A 80 -14.83 -10.64 2.47
N GLU A 81 -13.97 -11.41 3.14
CA GLU A 81 -14.35 -12.36 4.20
C GLU A 81 -14.85 -11.65 5.46
N ALA A 82 -14.19 -10.54 5.85
CA ALA A 82 -14.61 -9.72 6.97
C ALA A 82 -15.93 -8.95 6.72
N GLY A 83 -16.30 -8.79 5.44
CA GLY A 83 -17.49 -8.03 5.03
C GLY A 83 -17.36 -6.51 5.12
N GLN A 84 -16.31 -5.99 5.76
CA GLN A 84 -16.07 -4.55 5.89
C GLN A 84 -14.58 -4.22 5.84
N GLY A 85 -14.20 -3.18 5.07
CA GLY A 85 -12.84 -2.68 5.00
C GLY A 85 -12.56 -1.82 3.77
N VAL A 86 -11.33 -1.30 3.68
CA VAL A 86 -10.88 -0.47 2.57
C VAL A 86 -9.40 -0.68 2.25
N ILE A 87 -9.07 -0.68 0.97
CA ILE A 87 -7.71 -0.53 0.45
C ILE A 87 -7.57 0.90 -0.06
N LEU A 88 -6.67 1.69 0.53
CA LEU A 88 -6.22 2.97 0.00
C LEU A 88 -5.07 2.68 -0.96
N TYR A 89 -5.37 2.68 -2.25
CA TYR A 89 -4.40 2.45 -3.32
C TYR A 89 -3.81 3.78 -3.77
N LEU A 90 -2.57 4.03 -3.35
CA LEU A 90 -1.88 5.30 -3.60
C LEU A 90 -0.99 5.20 -4.84
N ARG A 91 -1.21 6.09 -5.81
CA ARG A 91 -0.46 6.17 -7.06
C ARG A 91 0.93 6.80 -6.83
N GLN A 92 1.79 6.06 -6.13
CA GLN A 92 3.17 6.45 -5.77
C GLN A 92 4.14 5.30 -6.05
N GLU A 93 4.27 4.97 -7.33
CA GLU A 93 5.12 3.89 -7.84
C GLU A 93 6.57 4.04 -7.39
N GLY A 94 7.21 2.88 -7.11
CA GLY A 94 8.62 2.85 -6.75
C GLY A 94 8.93 3.59 -5.45
N ARG A 95 8.03 3.59 -4.47
CA ARG A 95 8.13 4.40 -3.23
C ARG A 95 8.18 5.92 -3.51
N GLY A 96 7.43 6.37 -4.52
CA GLY A 96 7.35 7.78 -4.90
C GLY A 96 8.42 8.25 -5.89
N ILE A 97 9.36 7.40 -6.31
CA ILE A 97 10.39 7.76 -7.31
C ILE A 97 9.91 7.55 -8.76
N GLY A 98 8.76 6.93 -8.95
CA GLY A 98 8.16 6.63 -10.24
C GLY A 98 8.70 5.37 -10.91
N LEU A 99 7.95 4.90 -11.94
CA LEU A 99 8.25 3.65 -12.66
C LEU A 99 9.61 3.67 -13.34
N THR A 100 9.95 4.77 -14.02
CA THR A 100 11.23 4.88 -14.75
C THR A 100 12.42 4.65 -13.82
N ASN A 101 12.46 5.32 -12.67
CA ASN A 101 13.55 5.19 -11.73
C ASN A 101 13.56 3.83 -11.04
N LYS A 102 12.39 3.25 -10.78
CA LYS A 102 12.29 1.87 -10.28
C LYS A 102 12.92 0.87 -11.25
N ILE A 103 12.67 1.00 -12.56
CA ILE A 103 13.26 0.10 -13.56
C ILE A 103 14.77 0.33 -13.69
N ARG A 104 15.25 1.58 -13.58
CA ARG A 104 16.70 1.86 -13.50
C ARG A 104 17.34 1.19 -12.28
N ALA A 105 16.68 1.25 -11.11
CA ALA A 105 17.15 0.56 -9.91
C ALA A 105 17.16 -0.97 -10.10
N TYR A 106 16.15 -1.55 -10.75
CA TYR A 106 16.13 -2.98 -11.08
C TYR A 106 17.31 -3.37 -11.99
N ALA A 107 17.65 -2.55 -12.98
CA ALA A 107 18.82 -2.81 -13.86
C ALA A 107 20.14 -2.80 -13.07
N LEU A 108 20.28 -1.97 -12.04
CA LEU A 108 21.44 -2.00 -11.14
C LEU A 108 21.44 -3.23 -10.23
N GLN A 109 20.27 -3.65 -9.74
CA GLN A 109 20.13 -4.89 -8.95
C GLN A 109 20.49 -6.13 -9.78
N ASP A 110 20.15 -6.16 -11.06
CA ASP A 110 20.57 -7.25 -11.96
C ASP A 110 22.10 -7.29 -12.15
N GLN A 111 22.83 -6.21 -11.81
CA GLN A 111 24.30 -6.13 -11.78
C GLN A 111 24.89 -6.45 -10.39
N GLY A 112 24.05 -6.83 -9.40
CA GLY A 112 24.47 -7.26 -8.07
C GLY A 112 24.41 -6.19 -6.98
N HIS A 113 23.88 -4.98 -7.26
CA HIS A 113 23.65 -3.95 -6.23
C HIS A 113 22.40 -4.26 -5.41
N ASP A 114 22.40 -3.92 -4.12
CA ASP A 114 21.17 -4.03 -3.32
C ASP A 114 20.19 -2.85 -3.60
N THR A 115 18.96 -2.96 -3.07
CA THR A 115 17.90 -1.97 -3.33
C THR A 115 18.26 -0.56 -2.83
N VAL A 116 18.97 -0.46 -1.70
CA VAL A 116 19.33 0.84 -1.10
C VAL A 116 20.48 1.46 -1.89
N ASP A 117 21.50 0.67 -2.19
CA ASP A 117 22.66 1.10 -2.95
C ASP A 117 22.27 1.52 -4.38
N ALA A 118 21.36 0.78 -5.04
CA ALA A 118 20.84 1.14 -6.36
C ALA A 118 20.15 2.52 -6.34
N ASN A 119 19.38 2.83 -5.30
CA ASN A 119 18.74 4.15 -5.16
C ASN A 119 19.77 5.26 -4.89
N LEU A 120 20.76 5.00 -4.05
CA LEU A 120 21.85 5.97 -3.76
C LEU A 120 22.67 6.30 -5.02
N MET A 121 22.99 5.28 -5.84
CA MET A 121 23.71 5.48 -7.11
C MET A 121 22.91 6.34 -8.12
N LEU A 122 21.58 6.33 -8.01
CA LEU A 122 20.68 7.15 -8.84
C LEU A 122 20.41 8.54 -8.23
N ASN A 123 21.03 8.87 -7.09
CA ASN A 123 20.74 10.09 -6.31
C ASN A 123 19.24 10.23 -5.95
N LEU A 124 18.58 9.12 -5.64
CA LEU A 124 17.17 9.08 -5.30
C LEU A 124 16.99 8.85 -3.78
N PRO A 125 15.93 9.41 -3.19
CA PRO A 125 15.59 9.12 -1.80
C PRO A 125 15.23 7.63 -1.64
N ALA A 126 15.56 7.06 -0.51
CA ALA A 126 15.20 5.69 -0.17
C ALA A 126 13.66 5.50 -0.07
N ASP A 127 12.95 6.55 0.33
CA ASP A 127 11.49 6.59 0.44
C ASP A 127 11.00 8.04 0.27
N ALA A 128 10.23 8.29 -0.78
CA ALA A 128 9.61 9.58 -1.07
C ALA A 128 8.08 9.54 -0.94
N ARG A 129 7.52 8.47 -0.32
CA ARG A 129 6.08 8.33 -0.18
C ARG A 129 5.49 9.37 0.74
N ARG A 130 4.28 9.79 0.39
CA ARG A 130 3.43 10.68 1.18
C ARG A 130 2.19 9.92 1.62
N TYR A 131 1.61 10.34 2.74
CA TYR A 131 0.43 9.68 3.32
C TYR A 131 -0.66 10.68 3.73
N ASP A 132 -0.43 11.98 3.51
CA ASP A 132 -1.37 13.06 3.86
C ASP A 132 -2.74 12.90 3.20
N MET A 133 -2.80 12.34 1.98
CA MET A 133 -4.05 12.02 1.30
C MET A 133 -4.89 10.96 2.03
N CYS A 134 -4.27 10.09 2.83
CA CYS A 134 -5.01 9.04 3.55
C CYS A 134 -6.07 9.62 4.50
N ASN A 135 -5.77 10.74 5.18
CA ASN A 135 -6.71 11.38 6.08
C ASN A 135 -7.99 11.79 5.34
N ILE A 136 -7.85 12.44 4.19
CA ILE A 136 -8.98 12.90 3.37
C ILE A 136 -9.82 11.72 2.87
N MET A 137 -9.15 10.64 2.42
CA MET A 137 -9.83 9.44 1.94
C MET A 137 -10.61 8.74 3.07
N LEU A 138 -10.02 8.64 4.26
CA LEU A 138 -10.66 8.02 5.42
C LEU A 138 -11.80 8.89 5.98
N ASP A 139 -11.63 10.21 6.01
CA ASP A 139 -12.69 11.16 6.41
C ASP A 139 -13.89 11.08 5.46
N HIS A 140 -13.66 11.01 4.14
CA HIS A 140 -14.72 10.83 3.15
C HIS A 140 -15.51 9.53 3.38
N LEU A 141 -14.83 8.46 3.80
CA LEU A 141 -15.44 7.17 4.14
C LEU A 141 -15.95 7.11 5.58
N GLN A 142 -15.83 8.20 6.35
CA GLN A 142 -16.22 8.34 7.75
C GLN A 142 -15.55 7.33 8.69
N ILE A 143 -14.33 6.92 8.37
CA ILE A 143 -13.51 5.97 9.14
C ILE A 143 -12.65 6.77 10.12
N LYS A 144 -12.83 6.53 11.42
CA LYS A 144 -12.08 7.19 12.51
C LYS A 144 -11.06 6.27 13.17
N GLU A 145 -11.38 4.98 13.25
CA GLU A 145 -10.58 3.96 13.92
C GLU A 145 -10.20 2.87 12.92
N VAL A 146 -8.94 2.47 12.90
CA VAL A 146 -8.44 1.52 11.92
C VAL A 146 -7.73 0.32 12.55
N LEU A 147 -7.99 -0.86 11.99
CA LEU A 147 -7.15 -2.05 12.11
C LEU A 147 -6.24 -2.06 10.88
N LEU A 148 -4.97 -1.65 11.06
CA LEU A 148 -4.09 -1.39 9.93
C LEU A 148 -3.37 -2.65 9.46
N ILE A 149 -3.70 -3.11 8.25
CA ILE A 149 -3.06 -4.26 7.61
C ILE A 149 -1.69 -3.81 7.08
N THR A 150 -0.63 -4.06 7.84
CA THR A 150 0.74 -3.65 7.48
C THR A 150 1.81 -4.41 8.27
N ASN A 151 3.00 -4.56 7.66
CA ASN A 151 4.23 -4.93 8.35
C ASN A 151 5.22 -3.75 8.43
N ASN A 152 4.85 -2.57 7.91
CA ASN A 152 5.70 -1.39 7.89
C ASN A 152 5.37 -0.42 9.05
N PRO A 153 6.25 -0.25 10.05
CA PRO A 153 6.01 0.64 11.18
C PRO A 153 5.87 2.11 10.76
N LEU A 154 6.49 2.52 9.65
CA LEU A 154 6.36 3.88 9.13
C LEU A 154 4.93 4.22 8.69
N LYS A 155 4.15 3.23 8.24
CA LYS A 155 2.74 3.44 7.90
C LYS A 155 1.88 3.64 9.13
N ILE A 156 2.17 2.91 10.22
CA ILE A 156 1.49 3.12 11.51
C ILE A 156 1.77 4.54 11.99
N LYS A 157 3.06 4.91 12.05
CA LYS A 157 3.47 6.25 12.48
C LYS A 157 2.83 7.35 11.62
N ALA A 158 2.83 7.19 10.30
CA ALA A 158 2.27 8.18 9.38
C ALA A 158 0.78 8.43 9.62
N LEU A 159 -0.03 7.38 9.83
CA LEU A 159 -1.45 7.54 10.16
C LEU A 159 -1.67 8.16 11.53
N THR A 160 -0.88 7.75 12.53
CA THR A 160 -0.97 8.33 13.88
C THR A 160 -0.60 9.82 13.89
N ASP A 161 0.46 10.20 13.16
CA ASP A 161 0.86 11.61 13.02
C ASP A 161 -0.22 12.47 12.32
N LEU A 162 -1.06 11.86 11.48
CA LEU A 162 -2.23 12.49 10.85
C LEU A 162 -3.47 12.53 11.75
N GLY A 163 -3.38 12.04 12.99
CA GLY A 163 -4.48 12.01 13.94
C GLY A 163 -5.47 10.85 13.75
N ILE A 164 -5.16 9.88 12.89
CA ILE A 164 -5.98 8.68 12.70
C ILE A 164 -5.70 7.70 13.84
N GLN A 165 -6.74 7.20 14.47
CA GLN A 165 -6.63 6.23 15.56
C GLN A 165 -6.34 4.84 15.01
N VAL A 166 -5.07 4.43 15.06
CA VAL A 166 -4.67 3.05 14.76
C VAL A 166 -4.87 2.21 16.02
N VAL A 167 -5.95 1.42 16.07
CA VAL A 167 -6.32 0.60 17.22
C VAL A 167 -5.40 -0.61 17.34
N ASP A 168 -5.11 -1.25 16.21
CA ASP A 168 -4.21 -2.40 16.17
C ASP A 168 -3.62 -2.60 14.77
N ARG A 169 -2.57 -3.42 14.71
CA ARG A 169 -1.93 -3.87 13.48
C ARG A 169 -2.40 -5.29 13.12
N VAL A 170 -2.77 -5.48 11.87
CA VAL A 170 -3.01 -6.79 11.28
C VAL A 170 -1.81 -7.16 10.43
N PRO A 171 -1.02 -8.18 10.80
CA PRO A 171 0.12 -8.62 10.00
C PRO A 171 -0.34 -9.25 8.68
N LEU A 172 0.48 -9.11 7.64
CA LEU A 172 0.22 -9.73 6.34
C LEU A 172 1.53 -10.18 5.71
N THR A 173 1.84 -11.46 5.84
CA THR A 173 3.02 -12.10 5.23
C THR A 173 2.56 -13.07 4.17
N VAL A 174 2.77 -12.72 2.91
CA VAL A 174 2.38 -13.52 1.74
C VAL A 174 3.35 -13.27 0.57
N GLY A 175 3.42 -14.21 -0.36
CA GLY A 175 4.13 -14.06 -1.62
C GLY A 175 5.65 -14.23 -1.52
N LEU A 176 6.17 -14.82 -0.44
CA LEU A 176 7.57 -15.22 -0.35
C LEU A 176 7.88 -16.24 -1.48
N ASN A 177 8.98 -15.99 -2.19
CA ASN A 177 9.46 -16.87 -3.25
C ASN A 177 10.98 -16.68 -3.43
N PRO A 178 11.70 -17.59 -4.14
CA PRO A 178 13.15 -17.52 -4.29
C PRO A 178 13.67 -16.24 -4.98
N PHE A 179 12.84 -15.54 -5.74
CA PHE A 179 13.24 -14.32 -6.46
C PHE A 179 13.12 -13.05 -5.60
N ASN A 180 12.33 -13.06 -4.52
CA ASN A 180 12.11 -11.89 -3.67
C ASN A 180 12.62 -12.06 -2.22
N GLU A 181 13.16 -13.22 -1.87
CA GLU A 181 13.67 -13.51 -0.52
C GLU A 181 14.67 -12.45 -0.05
N GLN A 182 15.67 -12.12 -0.89
CA GLN A 182 16.66 -11.10 -0.56
C GLN A 182 16.03 -9.71 -0.40
N TYR A 183 15.03 -9.37 -1.21
CA TYR A 183 14.29 -8.12 -1.10
C TYR A 183 13.51 -8.03 0.23
N LEU A 184 12.87 -9.11 0.66
CA LEU A 184 12.13 -9.16 1.92
C LEU A 184 13.08 -9.14 3.12
N LYS A 185 14.23 -9.83 3.06
CA LYS A 185 15.30 -9.71 4.07
C LYS A 185 15.79 -8.27 4.20
N THR A 186 16.02 -7.57 3.10
CA THR A 186 16.39 -6.14 3.12
C THR A 186 15.31 -5.27 3.77
N LYS A 187 14.02 -5.55 3.53
CA LYS A 187 12.92 -4.87 4.22
C LYS A 187 12.97 -5.10 5.73
N HIS A 188 13.25 -6.32 6.16
CA HIS A 188 13.35 -6.65 7.58
C HIS A 188 14.57 -5.98 8.22
N GLU A 189 15.75 -6.21 7.68
CA GLU A 189 17.03 -5.82 8.29
C GLU A 189 17.32 -4.31 8.20
N ARG A 190 17.04 -3.69 7.04
CA ARG A 190 17.41 -2.30 6.74
C ARG A 190 16.23 -1.31 6.80
N MET A 191 14.98 -1.80 6.85
CA MET A 191 13.78 -0.96 6.80
C MET A 191 12.81 -1.23 7.96
N SER A 192 13.25 -1.96 8.98
CA SER A 192 12.51 -2.22 10.23
C SER A 192 11.11 -2.83 10.02
N HIS A 193 10.88 -3.56 8.91
CA HIS A 193 9.62 -4.24 8.71
C HIS A 193 9.43 -5.35 9.74
N MET A 194 8.23 -5.42 10.29
CA MET A 194 7.82 -6.36 11.34
C MET A 194 7.40 -7.68 10.70
N TYR A 195 8.34 -8.59 10.56
CA TYR A 195 8.12 -9.98 10.18
C TYR A 195 8.39 -10.90 11.38
N ASP A 196 7.69 -12.01 11.47
CA ASP A 196 7.98 -13.03 12.47
C ASP A 196 9.19 -13.88 12.03
N LYS A 197 9.86 -14.53 13.00
CA LYS A 197 11.08 -15.33 12.71
C LYS A 197 10.83 -16.50 11.76
N ASP A 198 9.58 -16.95 11.71
CA ASP A 198 9.16 -18.09 10.89
C ASP A 198 8.65 -17.65 9.50
N ASP A 199 8.74 -16.35 9.16
CA ASP A 199 8.29 -15.79 7.89
C ASP A 199 9.32 -15.98 6.74
N PHE A 200 10.57 -16.46 7.05
CA PHE A 200 11.67 -16.65 6.09
C PHE A 200 12.27 -18.04 6.13
#